data_600cb39c0388fe7f8d39ca39a7879a0a
#
_entry.id   600cb39c0388fe7f8d39ca39a7879a0a
#
_cell.length_a   1.000
_cell.length_b   1.000
_cell.length_c   1.000
_cell.angle_alpha   90.00
_cell.angle_beta   90.00
_cell.angle_gamma   90.00
#
_symmetry.space_group_name_H-M   'P 1'
#
loop_
_entity.id
_entity.type
_entity.pdbx_description
1 polymer ?
#
loop_
_entity_poly.entity_id
_entity_poly.type
_entity_poly.pdbx_seq_one_letter_code
_entity_poly.pdbx_strand_id
1 'polypeptide(L)'
;KQGSDSAVCRMHTGLRAFDRKQRCAVYSVSRMSGSSLSIVAQKTVCGCCDRSQMGWYDRRVRQVRDLPCGAFRIILELEVRRIECRTCGSVKRERLDFLADNPRYTKRFAFYVGRRCQQASIRDVAKELRLDCDTVKTLEKQYMQVQLARAGRPGPKAIGIDEISIRKGHTYRIVVSDLVRGRPIWFGGTDRS
;
A
#
# COMPACT_ATOMS: atom_id res chain seq x y z
N LYS A 1 -45.16 7.53 2.08
CA LYS A 1 -44.57 6.23 2.50
C LYS A 1 -43.63 5.77 1.39
N GLN A 2 -42.41 6.13 1.46
CA GLN A 2 -41.33 5.66 0.57
C GLN A 2 -40.39 4.86 1.43
N GLY A 3 -40.30 3.56 1.12
CA GLY A 3 -39.41 2.63 1.79
C GLY A 3 -37.93 2.96 1.47
N SER A 4 -37.15 3.06 2.51
CA SER A 4 -35.69 3.19 2.43
C SER A 4 -35.09 1.80 2.17
N ASP A 5 -34.76 1.49 0.91
CA ASP A 5 -33.95 0.33 0.57
C ASP A 5 -32.50 0.56 1.04
N SER A 6 -32.20 0.05 2.21
CA SER A 6 -30.83 -0.08 2.70
C SER A 6 -30.19 -1.28 2.01
N ALA A 7 -29.49 -1.03 0.90
CA ALA A 7 -28.64 -2.05 0.27
C ALA A 7 -27.47 -2.39 1.21
N VAL A 8 -27.67 -3.42 2.03
CA VAL A 8 -26.60 -4.08 2.79
C VAL A 8 -25.74 -4.84 1.79
N CYS A 9 -24.64 -4.26 1.36
CA CYS A 9 -23.62 -4.97 0.61
C CYS A 9 -22.95 -5.98 1.55
N ARG A 10 -23.42 -7.22 1.58
CA ARG A 10 -22.70 -8.33 2.20
C ARG A 10 -21.47 -8.61 1.36
N MET A 11 -20.34 -8.05 1.76
CA MET A 11 -19.06 -8.49 1.25
C MET A 11 -18.83 -9.91 1.76
N HIS A 12 -18.96 -10.90 0.89
CA HIS A 12 -18.34 -12.19 1.10
C HIS A 12 -16.84 -11.98 1.11
N THR A 13 -16.29 -11.79 2.29
CA THR A 13 -14.86 -11.75 2.53
C THR A 13 -14.29 -13.14 2.32
N GLY A 14 -13.81 -13.41 1.12
CA GLY A 14 -12.87 -14.49 0.85
C GLY A 14 -11.53 -14.21 1.52
N LEU A 15 -11.51 -13.88 2.78
CA LEU A 15 -10.35 -13.88 3.65
C LEU A 15 -10.07 -15.31 4.07
N ARG A 16 -9.37 -16.05 3.19
CA ARG A 16 -8.72 -17.29 3.59
C ARG A 16 -7.66 -16.95 4.62
N ALA A 17 -7.87 -17.51 5.81
CA ALA A 17 -6.89 -17.79 6.84
C ALA A 17 -5.96 -16.62 7.20
N PHE A 18 -6.47 -15.66 7.92
CA PHE A 18 -5.65 -14.95 8.89
C PHE A 18 -5.50 -15.84 10.13
N ASP A 19 -4.25 -16.00 10.53
CA ASP A 19 -3.80 -16.78 11.67
C ASP A 19 -4.75 -16.66 12.87
N ARG A 20 -5.13 -17.81 13.46
CA ARG A 20 -6.03 -17.92 14.63
C ARG A 20 -5.63 -17.13 15.87
N LYS A 21 -4.51 -16.40 15.83
CA LYS A 21 -4.01 -15.56 16.93
C LYS A 21 -4.41 -14.08 16.87
N GLN A 22 -4.95 -13.59 15.77
CA GLN A 22 -5.52 -12.24 15.68
C GLN A 22 -7.04 -12.29 15.84
N ARG A 23 -7.48 -12.22 17.09
CA ARG A 23 -8.91 -12.15 17.41
C ARG A 23 -9.51 -10.84 16.92
N CYS A 24 -10.46 -10.99 16.00
CA CYS A 24 -11.52 -10.06 15.61
C CYS A 24 -11.16 -8.57 15.59
N ALA A 25 -10.73 -8.13 14.43
CA ALA A 25 -10.83 -6.73 14.06
C ALA A 25 -12.19 -6.47 13.40
N VAL A 26 -13.04 -5.68 14.02
CA VAL A 26 -14.26 -5.15 13.42
C VAL A 26 -13.90 -3.85 12.72
N TYR A 27 -14.18 -3.73 11.41
CA TYR A 27 -13.78 -2.56 10.62
C TYR A 27 -14.95 -1.59 10.51
N SER A 28 -14.65 -0.31 10.71
CA SER A 28 -15.57 0.78 10.45
C SER A 28 -15.42 1.25 9.01
N VAL A 29 -16.46 1.17 8.23
CA VAL A 29 -16.52 1.70 6.88
C VAL A 29 -17.45 2.90 6.88
N SER A 30 -16.90 4.10 6.89
CA SER A 30 -17.70 5.31 6.68
C SER A 30 -18.05 5.46 5.20
N ARG A 31 -19.29 5.30 4.89
CA ARG A 31 -19.88 5.80 3.65
C ARG A 31 -19.89 7.33 3.75
N MET A 32 -19.79 8.05 2.64
CA MET A 32 -20.09 9.49 2.64
C MET A 32 -21.56 9.79 3.01
N SER A 33 -22.27 8.81 3.53
CA SER A 33 -23.57 8.90 4.21
C SER A 33 -23.66 7.77 5.25
N GLY A 34 -23.18 8.02 6.42
CA GLY A 34 -23.83 7.59 7.65
C GLY A 34 -23.70 6.17 8.17
N SER A 35 -22.64 5.38 7.93
CA SER A 35 -22.43 4.12 8.65
C SER A 35 -20.97 3.96 9.07
N SER A 36 -20.75 3.78 10.37
CA SER A 36 -19.43 3.68 10.99
C SER A 36 -19.28 2.33 11.72
N LEU A 37 -18.20 1.59 11.46
CA LEU A 37 -17.83 0.34 12.12
C LEU A 37 -16.48 0.50 12.87
N SER A 38 -16.26 0.05 14.08
CA SER A 38 -15.03 0.23 14.89
C SER A 38 -14.22 -1.05 15.05
N ILE A 39 -12.89 -0.96 15.01
CA ILE A 39 -11.98 -2.06 15.35
C ILE A 39 -11.49 -1.90 16.79
N VAL A 40 -11.63 -2.93 17.58
CA VAL A 40 -11.01 -3.00 18.90
C VAL A 40 -10.06 -4.18 18.95
N ALA A 41 -8.76 -3.93 18.95
CA ALA A 41 -7.73 -4.94 19.19
C ALA A 41 -7.23 -4.83 20.63
N GLN A 42 -7.15 -5.93 21.36
CA GLN A 42 -6.71 -5.92 22.75
C GLN A 42 -5.17 -5.95 22.90
N LYS A 43 -4.47 -6.52 21.92
CA LYS A 43 -2.99 -6.59 21.91
C LYS A 43 -2.46 -5.66 20.83
N THR A 44 -1.45 -4.89 21.18
CA THR A 44 -0.74 -4.00 20.25
C THR A 44 0.63 -4.59 19.91
N VAL A 45 1.08 -4.42 18.67
CA VAL A 45 2.41 -4.87 18.21
C VAL A 45 3.27 -3.64 17.94
N CYS A 46 4.49 -3.64 18.45
CA CYS A 46 5.41 -2.54 18.21
C CYS A 46 5.80 -2.44 16.75
N GLY A 47 5.64 -1.27 16.14
CA GLY A 47 6.00 -1.05 14.74
C GLY A 47 7.52 -1.04 14.46
N CYS A 48 8.37 -1.24 15.47
CA CYS A 48 9.82 -1.25 15.34
C CYS A 48 10.40 -2.65 15.56
N CYS A 49 10.06 -3.34 16.65
CA CYS A 49 10.63 -4.64 17.01
C CYS A 49 9.64 -5.81 16.94
N ASP A 50 8.42 -5.57 16.45
CA ASP A 50 7.34 -6.54 16.28
C ASP A 50 6.90 -7.29 17.57
N ARG A 51 7.35 -6.85 18.74
CA ARG A 51 6.93 -7.43 20.00
C ARG A 51 5.54 -6.98 20.39
N SER A 52 4.73 -7.92 20.86
CA SER A 52 3.41 -7.63 21.42
C SER A 52 3.55 -6.94 22.77
N GLN A 53 2.72 -5.92 22.96
CA GLN A 53 2.61 -5.17 24.21
C GLN A 53 1.17 -5.22 24.73
N MET A 54 1.01 -5.18 26.04
CA MET A 54 -0.28 -4.98 26.69
C MET A 54 -0.42 -3.49 27.04
N GLY A 55 -1.50 -2.88 26.56
CA GLY A 55 -1.75 -1.46 26.76
C GLY A 55 -1.15 -0.56 25.68
N TRP A 56 -1.42 0.72 25.80
CA TRP A 56 -1.01 1.77 24.85
C TRP A 56 -0.73 3.06 25.60
N TYR A 57 0.10 3.91 24.99
CA TYR A 57 0.43 5.24 25.50
C TYR A 57 -0.68 6.25 25.21
N ASP A 58 -1.10 6.33 23.94
CA ASP A 58 -2.25 7.10 23.48
C ASP A 58 -2.88 6.45 22.24
N ARG A 59 -3.98 7.03 21.79
CA ARG A 59 -4.71 6.58 20.60
C ARG A 59 -5.24 7.77 19.82
N ARG A 60 -5.31 7.60 18.50
CA ARG A 60 -5.91 8.59 17.59
C ARG A 60 -6.71 7.88 16.51
N VAL A 61 -7.88 8.42 16.21
CA VAL A 61 -8.65 7.98 15.06
C VAL A 61 -7.99 8.49 13.78
N ARG A 62 -7.85 7.61 12.80
CA ARG A 62 -7.29 7.90 11.49
C ARG A 62 -8.23 7.41 10.41
N GLN A 63 -8.34 8.20 9.35
CA GLN A 63 -9.04 7.81 8.14
C GLN A 63 -8.04 7.23 7.13
N VAL A 64 -8.33 6.04 6.65
CA VAL A 64 -7.49 5.28 5.73
C VAL A 64 -8.30 4.90 4.51
N ARG A 65 -7.81 5.24 3.34
CA ARG A 65 -8.48 4.90 2.09
C ARG A 65 -8.25 3.43 1.73
N ASP A 66 -9.33 2.79 1.35
CA ASP A 66 -9.36 1.40 0.92
C ASP A 66 -9.86 1.27 -0.54
N LEU A 67 -9.92 0.04 -1.03
CA LEU A 67 -10.45 -0.27 -2.37
C LEU A 67 -11.85 0.34 -2.57
N PRO A 68 -12.12 0.91 -3.74
CA PRO A 68 -13.45 1.37 -4.06
C PRO A 68 -14.43 0.19 -4.15
N CYS A 69 -15.69 0.44 -3.83
CA CYS A 69 -16.78 -0.50 -4.04
C CYS A 69 -17.75 0.12 -5.06
N GLY A 70 -17.70 -0.35 -6.30
CA GLY A 70 -18.40 0.29 -7.41
C GLY A 70 -17.98 1.76 -7.56
N ALA A 71 -18.91 2.67 -7.61
CA ALA A 71 -18.67 4.12 -7.71
C ALA A 71 -18.28 4.79 -6.38
N PHE A 72 -18.29 4.06 -5.26
CA PHE A 72 -18.07 4.61 -3.94
C PHE A 72 -16.61 4.49 -3.51
N ARG A 73 -16.07 5.58 -2.96
CA ARG A 73 -14.81 5.57 -2.23
C ARG A 73 -15.03 4.99 -0.83
N ILE A 74 -14.20 4.04 -0.45
CA ILE A 74 -14.25 3.46 0.89
C ILE A 74 -13.17 4.11 1.75
N ILE A 75 -13.60 4.66 2.87
CA ILE A 75 -12.72 5.21 3.90
C ILE A 75 -12.92 4.38 5.16
N LEU A 76 -11.85 3.79 5.64
CA LEU A 76 -11.83 3.10 6.92
C LEU A 76 -11.50 4.10 8.01
N GLU A 77 -12.29 4.13 9.05
CA GLU A 77 -11.99 4.87 10.26
C GLU A 77 -11.38 3.91 11.28
N LEU A 78 -10.13 4.15 11.66
CA LEU A 78 -9.31 3.26 12.47
C LEU A 78 -8.80 3.97 13.70
N GLU A 79 -8.88 3.32 14.84
CA GLU A 79 -8.13 3.71 16.02
C GLU A 79 -6.68 3.21 15.87
N VAL A 80 -5.73 4.12 15.79
CA VAL A 80 -4.30 3.83 15.72
C VAL A 80 -3.68 4.23 17.05
N ARG A 81 -2.97 3.29 17.67
CA ARG A 81 -2.39 3.44 19.00
C ARG A 81 -0.90 3.72 18.93
N ARG A 82 -0.39 4.48 19.88
CA ARG A 82 1.04 4.52 20.17
C ARG A 82 1.29 3.70 21.42
N ILE A 83 2.38 3.00 21.42
CA ILE A 83 2.79 2.13 22.52
C ILE A 83 4.17 2.57 23.00
N GLU A 84 4.34 2.58 24.30
CA GLU A 84 5.65 2.69 24.90
C GLU A 84 6.27 1.29 24.93
N CYS A 85 7.21 1.07 24.02
CA CYS A 85 7.81 -0.24 23.88
C CYS A 85 8.96 -0.40 24.85
N ARG A 86 8.83 -1.29 25.80
CA ARG A 86 9.87 -1.59 26.79
C ARG A 86 11.18 -2.09 26.17
N THR A 87 11.10 -2.76 25.01
CA THR A 87 12.29 -3.26 24.31
C THR A 87 13.01 -2.17 23.51
N CYS A 88 12.26 -1.26 22.87
CA CYS A 88 12.84 -0.16 22.10
C CYS A 88 13.14 1.07 22.95
N GLY A 89 12.65 1.15 24.19
CA GLY A 89 12.79 2.31 25.07
C GLY A 89 12.14 3.59 24.56
N SER A 90 11.15 3.48 23.65
CA SER A 90 10.57 4.65 22.99
C SER A 90 9.10 4.43 22.61
N VAL A 91 8.37 5.56 22.54
CA VAL A 91 6.97 5.57 22.11
C VAL A 91 6.93 5.39 20.58
N LYS A 92 6.33 4.29 20.12
CA LYS A 92 6.18 3.94 18.70
C LYS A 92 4.72 3.72 18.37
N ARG A 93 4.39 3.92 17.09
CA ARG A 93 3.08 3.56 16.56
C ARG A 93 2.96 2.04 16.49
N GLU A 94 1.77 1.52 16.79
CA GLU A 94 1.47 0.11 16.59
C GLU A 94 1.61 -0.27 15.11
N ARG A 95 1.98 -1.52 14.86
CA ARG A 95 2.04 -2.09 13.53
C ARG A 95 0.66 -2.59 13.12
N LEU A 96 0.19 -2.08 12.01
CA LEU A 96 -1.04 -2.52 11.36
C LEU A 96 -0.66 -3.09 9.98
N ASP A 97 -0.55 -4.41 9.88
CA ASP A 97 0.02 -5.09 8.70
C ASP A 97 -0.75 -4.87 7.40
N PHE A 98 -1.99 -4.46 7.47
CA PHE A 98 -2.82 -4.17 6.30
C PHE A 98 -2.62 -2.75 5.74
N LEU A 99 -1.91 -1.87 6.45
CA LEU A 99 -1.58 -0.53 5.96
C LEU A 99 -0.36 -0.54 5.04
N ALA A 100 -0.39 0.34 4.03
CA ALA A 100 0.77 0.63 3.19
C ALA A 100 1.83 1.44 3.99
N ASP A 101 3.00 1.66 3.38
CA ASP A 101 4.07 2.49 3.97
C ASP A 101 3.56 3.91 4.23
N ASN A 102 2.76 4.46 3.32
CA ASN A 102 1.92 5.61 3.62
C ASN A 102 0.65 5.13 4.34
N PRO A 103 0.50 5.34 5.65
CA PRO A 103 -0.59 4.80 6.46
C PRO A 103 -1.96 5.47 6.21
N ARG A 104 -2.06 6.31 5.19
CA ARG A 104 -3.34 6.85 4.68
C ARG A 104 -4.03 5.88 3.73
N TYR A 105 -3.34 4.78 3.35
CA TYR A 105 -3.82 3.81 2.37
C TYR A 105 -3.66 2.39 2.91
N THR A 106 -4.58 1.50 2.54
CA THR A 106 -4.39 0.06 2.77
C THR A 106 -3.40 -0.52 1.75
N LYS A 107 -2.69 -1.60 2.10
CA LYS A 107 -1.80 -2.32 1.16
C LYS A 107 -2.55 -2.76 -0.10
N ARG A 108 -3.78 -3.23 0.04
CA ARG A 108 -4.59 -3.65 -1.10
C ARG A 108 -4.97 -2.49 -2.03
N PHE A 109 -5.23 -1.30 -1.47
CA PHE A 109 -5.46 -0.10 -2.28
C PHE A 109 -4.17 0.34 -3.00
N ALA A 110 -3.03 0.36 -2.30
CA ALA A 110 -1.73 0.65 -2.92
C ALA A 110 -1.41 -0.32 -4.07
N PHE A 111 -1.66 -1.61 -3.87
CA PHE A 111 -1.49 -2.63 -4.91
C PHE A 111 -2.44 -2.41 -6.11
N TYR A 112 -3.69 -2.06 -5.85
CA TYR A 112 -4.66 -1.74 -6.88
C TYR A 112 -4.21 -0.55 -7.73
N VAL A 113 -3.76 0.55 -7.09
CA VAL A 113 -3.24 1.73 -7.79
C VAL A 113 -2.06 1.34 -8.69
N GLY A 114 -1.09 0.58 -8.19
CA GLY A 114 0.06 0.13 -8.96
C GLY A 114 -0.33 -0.72 -10.17
N ARG A 115 -1.31 -1.61 -10.03
CA ARG A 115 -1.85 -2.38 -11.17
C ARG A 115 -2.54 -1.50 -12.21
N ARG A 116 -3.27 -0.47 -11.78
CA ARG A 116 -3.91 0.48 -12.70
C ARG A 116 -2.88 1.26 -13.51
N CYS A 117 -1.75 1.64 -12.90
CA CYS A 117 -0.66 2.34 -13.58
C CYS A 117 0.04 1.50 -14.67
N GLN A 118 -0.12 0.17 -14.67
CA GLN A 118 0.35 -0.68 -15.79
C GLN A 118 -0.51 -0.57 -17.05
N GLN A 119 -1.74 -0.07 -16.93
CA GLN A 119 -2.73 -0.02 -18.01
C GLN A 119 -3.13 1.41 -18.41
N ALA A 120 -2.81 2.39 -17.59
CA ALA A 120 -3.19 3.78 -17.78
C ALA A 120 -2.08 4.73 -17.27
N SER A 121 -2.07 5.96 -17.79
CA SER A 121 -1.10 6.95 -17.32
C SER A 121 -1.33 7.33 -15.85
N ILE A 122 -0.26 7.77 -15.17
CA ILE A 122 -0.35 8.28 -13.79
C ILE A 122 -1.42 9.36 -13.65
N ARG A 123 -1.53 10.24 -14.66
CA ARG A 123 -2.52 11.33 -14.69
C ARG A 123 -3.96 10.80 -14.76
N ASP A 124 -4.21 9.78 -15.56
CA ASP A 124 -5.55 9.19 -15.71
C ASP A 124 -5.95 8.43 -14.45
N VAL A 125 -5.01 7.64 -13.88
CA VAL A 125 -5.22 6.96 -12.59
C VAL A 125 -5.48 7.98 -11.47
N ALA A 126 -4.74 9.09 -11.45
CA ALA A 126 -4.93 10.16 -10.48
C ALA A 126 -6.34 10.77 -10.57
N LYS A 127 -6.82 11.05 -11.80
CA LYS A 127 -8.18 11.54 -12.05
C LYS A 127 -9.24 10.51 -11.65
N GLU A 128 -9.10 9.27 -12.11
CA GLU A 128 -10.03 8.16 -11.82
C GLU A 128 -10.22 7.98 -10.31
N LEU A 129 -9.11 7.93 -9.59
CA LEU A 129 -9.13 7.66 -8.16
C LEU A 129 -9.24 8.93 -7.30
N ARG A 130 -9.25 10.10 -7.90
CA ARG A 130 -9.24 11.40 -7.24
C ARG A 130 -8.09 11.50 -6.22
N LEU A 131 -6.88 11.25 -6.71
CA LEU A 131 -5.61 11.37 -6.02
C LEU A 131 -4.76 12.44 -6.71
N ASP A 132 -3.76 12.94 -6.01
CA ASP A 132 -2.70 13.72 -6.65
C ASP A 132 -1.69 12.80 -7.38
N CYS A 133 -1.03 13.33 -8.41
CA CYS A 133 -0.10 12.55 -9.22
C CYS A 133 1.11 12.05 -8.43
N ASP A 134 1.57 12.78 -7.43
CA ASP A 134 2.74 12.39 -6.63
C ASP A 134 2.41 11.25 -5.67
N THR A 135 1.18 11.24 -5.14
CA THR A 135 0.66 10.09 -4.38
C THR A 135 0.60 8.86 -5.27
N VAL A 136 0.06 8.96 -6.50
CA VAL A 136 -0.01 7.82 -7.43
C VAL A 136 1.39 7.30 -7.76
N LYS A 137 2.34 8.19 -8.09
CA LYS A 137 3.76 7.81 -8.34
C LYS A 137 4.38 7.08 -7.14
N THR A 138 4.10 7.55 -5.93
CA THR A 138 4.63 6.92 -4.71
C THR A 138 4.09 5.51 -4.53
N LEU A 139 2.77 5.33 -4.69
CA LEU A 139 2.13 4.02 -4.58
C LEU A 139 2.58 3.06 -5.70
N GLU A 140 2.76 3.58 -6.92
CA GLU A 140 3.29 2.81 -8.05
C GLU A 140 4.73 2.33 -7.77
N LYS A 141 5.60 3.20 -7.26
CA LYS A 141 6.97 2.81 -6.89
C LYS A 141 7.00 1.69 -5.86
N GLN A 142 6.16 1.78 -4.82
CA GLN A 142 6.03 0.72 -3.82
C GLN A 142 5.57 -0.60 -4.46
N TYR A 143 4.57 -0.54 -5.35
CA TYR A 143 4.11 -1.69 -6.10
C TYR A 143 5.24 -2.32 -6.92
N MET A 144 5.98 -1.52 -7.69
CA MET A 144 7.10 -2.00 -8.51
C MET A 144 8.20 -2.65 -7.64
N GLN A 145 8.56 -2.04 -6.51
CA GLN A 145 9.52 -2.62 -5.57
C GLN A 145 9.10 -4.00 -5.06
N VAL A 146 7.82 -4.15 -4.71
CA VAL A 146 7.28 -5.45 -4.29
C VAL A 146 7.33 -6.46 -5.43
N GLN A 147 7.00 -6.06 -6.67
CA GLN A 147 7.08 -6.96 -7.83
C GLN A 147 8.53 -7.37 -8.13
N LEU A 148 9.47 -6.44 -8.06
CA LEU A 148 10.90 -6.71 -8.24
C LEU A 148 11.42 -7.70 -7.20
N ALA A 149 11.08 -7.50 -5.93
CA ALA A 149 11.48 -8.40 -4.86
C ALA A 149 10.91 -9.83 -5.06
N ARG A 150 9.69 -9.94 -5.59
CA ARG A 150 9.06 -11.24 -5.91
C ARG A 150 9.64 -11.90 -7.16
N ALA A 151 10.12 -11.12 -8.11
CA ALA A 151 10.68 -11.65 -9.36
C ALA A 151 12.00 -12.41 -9.16
N GLY A 152 12.66 -12.22 -8.02
CA GLY A 152 13.95 -12.83 -7.71
C GLY A 152 15.10 -12.28 -8.57
N ARG A 153 16.23 -13.00 -8.59
CA ARG A 153 17.37 -12.61 -9.41
C ARG A 153 17.13 -13.00 -10.86
N PRO A 154 17.32 -12.06 -11.81
CA PRO A 154 17.20 -12.38 -13.23
C PRO A 154 18.33 -13.34 -13.63
N GLY A 155 17.99 -14.38 -14.41
CA GLY A 155 18.94 -15.28 -15.06
C GLY A 155 18.84 -15.10 -16.59
N PRO A 156 19.39 -14.03 -17.17
CA PRO A 156 19.30 -13.79 -18.60
C PRO A 156 20.19 -14.75 -19.40
N LYS A 157 19.69 -15.24 -20.55
CA LYS A 157 20.49 -16.01 -21.50
C LYS A 157 21.27 -15.09 -22.46
N ALA A 158 20.73 -13.93 -22.77
CA ALA A 158 21.38 -12.92 -23.59
C ALA A 158 21.05 -11.53 -23.00
N ILE A 159 22.06 -10.66 -22.94
CA ILE A 159 21.90 -9.31 -22.42
C ILE A 159 22.24 -8.28 -23.49
N GLY A 160 21.50 -7.17 -23.47
CA GLY A 160 21.86 -5.93 -24.16
C GLY A 160 22.21 -4.88 -23.15
N ILE A 161 23.21 -4.08 -23.43
CA ILE A 161 23.64 -2.95 -22.62
C ILE A 161 23.46 -1.70 -23.45
N ASP A 162 22.78 -0.70 -22.92
CA ASP A 162 22.50 0.56 -23.58
C ASP A 162 22.63 1.73 -22.60
N GLU A 163 22.91 2.92 -23.13
CA GLU A 163 22.95 4.16 -22.37
C GLU A 163 21.74 5.04 -22.70
N ILE A 164 21.01 5.44 -21.69
CA ILE A 164 19.90 6.38 -21.85
C ILE A 164 20.20 7.73 -21.19
N SER A 165 19.88 8.80 -21.89
CA SER A 165 19.90 10.14 -21.31
C SER A 165 18.65 10.39 -20.49
N ILE A 166 18.81 10.72 -19.20
CA ILE A 166 17.69 10.98 -18.30
C ILE A 166 17.41 12.47 -18.08
N ARG A 167 18.33 13.34 -18.50
CA ARG A 167 18.17 14.82 -18.43
C ARG A 167 18.91 15.50 -19.57
N LYS A 168 18.41 16.65 -20.02
CA LYS A 168 19.20 17.59 -20.83
C LYS A 168 20.47 17.95 -20.07
N GLY A 169 21.63 17.86 -20.69
CA GLY A 169 22.93 18.14 -20.03
C GLY A 169 23.75 16.90 -19.72
N HIS A 170 23.58 15.83 -20.52
CA HIS A 170 24.47 14.65 -20.54
C HIS A 170 24.50 13.80 -19.26
N THR A 171 23.37 13.73 -18.53
CA THR A 171 23.24 12.75 -17.46
C THR A 171 22.75 11.42 -18.03
N TYR A 172 23.64 10.44 -18.08
CA TYR A 172 23.35 9.11 -18.63
C TYR A 172 23.14 8.08 -17.54
N ARG A 173 22.46 7.03 -17.89
CA ARG A 173 22.31 5.81 -17.09
C ARG A 173 22.46 4.60 -17.98
N ILE A 174 23.09 3.58 -17.45
CA ILE A 174 23.23 2.30 -18.12
C ILE A 174 21.96 1.48 -17.86
N VAL A 175 21.43 0.89 -18.90
CA VAL A 175 20.32 -0.07 -18.87
C VAL A 175 20.84 -1.41 -19.33
N VAL A 176 20.69 -2.44 -18.50
CA VAL A 176 20.92 -3.81 -18.92
C VAL A 176 19.59 -4.50 -19.13
N SER A 177 19.37 -5.03 -20.32
CA SER A 177 18.13 -5.67 -20.73
C SER A 177 18.34 -7.16 -20.99
N ASP A 178 17.37 -7.98 -20.60
CA ASP A 178 17.25 -9.36 -21.04
C ASP A 178 16.64 -9.36 -22.47
N LEU A 179 17.46 -9.68 -23.45
CA LEU A 179 17.05 -9.65 -24.85
C LEU A 179 16.05 -10.77 -25.22
N VAL A 180 16.09 -11.88 -24.50
CA VAL A 180 15.16 -12.99 -24.72
C VAL A 180 13.76 -12.65 -24.19
N ARG A 181 13.69 -12.01 -23.02
CA ARG A 181 12.41 -11.60 -22.41
C ARG A 181 11.96 -10.20 -22.80
N GLY A 182 12.78 -9.44 -23.54
CA GLY A 182 12.48 -8.07 -24.00
C GLY A 182 12.22 -7.08 -22.85
N ARG A 183 12.95 -7.17 -21.74
CA ARG A 183 12.74 -6.29 -20.57
C ARG A 183 14.04 -5.87 -19.91
N PRO A 184 14.09 -4.66 -19.33
CA PRO A 184 15.22 -4.25 -18.52
C PRO A 184 15.29 -5.09 -17.23
N ILE A 185 16.51 -5.44 -16.80
CA ILE A 185 16.81 -6.23 -15.60
C ILE A 185 17.68 -5.46 -14.62
N TRP A 186 18.38 -4.44 -15.10
CA TRP A 186 19.20 -3.57 -14.26
C TRP A 186 19.23 -2.16 -14.83
N PHE A 187 19.30 -1.19 -13.95
CA PHE A 187 19.38 0.22 -14.29
C PHE A 187 20.26 0.94 -13.26
N GLY A 188 21.30 1.64 -13.72
CA GLY A 188 22.21 2.32 -12.81
C GLY A 188 23.34 3.05 -13.52
N GLY A 189 24.45 3.23 -12.79
CA GLY A 189 25.58 4.03 -13.26
C GLY A 189 25.37 5.52 -12.99
N THR A 190 26.46 6.24 -12.74
CA THR A 190 26.42 7.69 -12.45
C THR A 190 27.15 8.51 -13.49
N ASP A 191 28.07 7.93 -14.26
CA ASP A 191 28.89 8.64 -15.22
C ASP A 191 29.25 7.82 -16.44
N ARG A 192 29.61 8.54 -17.50
CA ARG A 192 30.34 8.09 -18.66
C ARG A 192 31.80 8.01 -18.25
N SER A 193 32.27 6.86 -17.84
CA SER A 193 33.74 6.61 -17.70
C SER A 193 34.30 6.03 -18.97
#